data_ce07203188c5929089b0ed678335ac92
#
_entry.id   ce07203188c5929089b0ed678335ac92
#
_cell.length_a   1.000
_cell.length_b   1.000
_cell.length_c   1.000
_cell.angle_alpha   90.00
_cell.angle_beta   90.00
_cell.angle_gamma   90.00
#
_symmetry.space_group_name_H-M   'P 1'
#
loop_
_entity.id
_entity.type
_entity.pdbx_description
1 polymer ?
#
loop_
_entity_poly.entity_id
_entity_poly.type
_entity_poly.pdbx_seq_one_letter_code
_entity_poly.pdbx_strand_id
1 'polypeptide(L)'
;MSQATSGTSFPIFPVSDAATTATSAVATRQEIQAAAEVGLYANAEHDACGVGFVAHIKGQKAHSIVRQGLQILENIDHRGAVGADPLMGDGAGLLIQIPDEFYRAEMAKQGVELPPPGEYGVGMIFLPKESASRQACEQEMERAIKAEGQVLLGWRDVPVDRDMPMSPLVREKEPVIRQVFIGRGHDILVPDALERKLFVIRKTASSKIQSLNLTHGSEYYVPSMSCRTII
;
A
#
# COMPACT_ATOMS: atom_id res chain seq x y z
N MET A 1 -4.25 47.59 32.19
CA MET A 1 -5.35 47.21 31.27
C MET A 1 -5.08 45.80 30.81
N SER A 2 -5.75 44.86 31.46
CA SER A 2 -5.61 43.41 31.21
C SER A 2 -6.76 42.96 30.33
N GLN A 3 -6.47 42.36 29.19
CA GLN A 3 -7.49 41.70 28.38
C GLN A 3 -7.40 40.18 28.59
N ALA A 4 -8.48 39.62 29.09
CA ALA A 4 -8.68 38.21 29.28
C ALA A 4 -9.02 37.54 27.98
N THR A 5 -8.29 36.47 27.62
CA THR A 5 -8.61 35.56 26.52
C THR A 5 -9.65 34.55 27.00
N SER A 6 -10.80 34.55 26.37
CA SER A 6 -11.88 33.58 26.56
C SER A 6 -11.50 32.21 26.04
N GLY A 7 -11.27 31.26 26.91
CA GLY A 7 -11.12 29.85 26.56
C GLY A 7 -12.48 29.22 26.26
N THR A 8 -12.65 28.69 25.08
CA THR A 8 -13.83 27.88 24.70
C THR A 8 -13.69 26.50 25.32
N SER A 9 -14.49 26.21 26.35
CA SER A 9 -14.56 24.90 26.98
C SER A 9 -15.53 24.03 26.20
N PHE A 10 -15.04 22.88 25.75
CA PHE A 10 -15.90 21.83 25.17
C PHE A 10 -16.60 21.04 26.29
N PRO A 11 -17.88 20.68 26.14
CA PRO A 11 -18.59 19.93 27.16
C PRO A 11 -18.04 18.52 27.28
N ILE A 12 -17.60 18.18 28.50
CA ILE A 12 -17.24 16.79 28.86
C ILE A 12 -18.55 16.07 29.19
N PHE A 13 -18.92 15.09 28.38
CA PHE A 13 -20.05 14.22 28.69
C PHE A 13 -19.66 13.29 29.85
N PRO A 14 -20.49 13.14 30.88
CA PRO A 14 -20.22 12.21 31.96
C PRO A 14 -20.31 10.76 31.44
N VAL A 15 -19.26 10.00 31.64
CA VAL A 15 -19.26 8.54 31.45
C VAL A 15 -20.10 7.97 32.60
N SER A 16 -21.27 7.44 32.31
CA SER A 16 -22.07 6.72 33.31
C SER A 16 -21.45 5.33 33.53
N ASP A 17 -20.95 5.08 34.71
CA ASP A 17 -20.58 3.76 35.19
C ASP A 17 -21.86 2.90 35.37
N ALA A 18 -22.37 2.38 34.26
CA ALA A 18 -23.31 1.27 34.30
C ALA A 18 -22.56 -0.01 33.95
N ALA A 19 -21.99 -0.65 34.96
CA ALA A 19 -21.50 -2.02 34.84
C ALA A 19 -22.71 -2.95 34.60
N THR A 20 -23.11 -3.00 33.35
CA THR A 20 -24.05 -4.06 32.88
C THR A 20 -23.16 -5.26 32.56
N THR A 21 -23.22 -6.27 33.42
CA THR A 21 -22.75 -7.63 33.13
C THR A 21 -23.56 -8.17 31.95
N ALA A 22 -23.16 -7.82 30.75
CA ALA A 22 -23.65 -8.46 29.54
C ALA A 22 -23.02 -9.84 29.47
N THR A 23 -23.76 -10.85 29.90
CA THR A 23 -23.50 -12.24 29.54
C THR A 23 -23.52 -12.28 28.01
N SER A 24 -22.35 -12.46 27.41
CA SER A 24 -22.20 -12.63 25.97
C SER A 24 -22.93 -13.91 25.57
N ALA A 25 -24.20 -13.77 25.21
CA ALA A 25 -24.91 -14.84 24.56
C ALA A 25 -24.32 -15.01 23.17
N VAL A 26 -23.61 -16.13 22.96
CA VAL A 26 -23.11 -16.51 21.64
C VAL A 26 -24.36 -16.69 20.75
N ALA A 27 -24.49 -15.84 19.72
CA ALA A 27 -25.61 -15.90 18.78
C ALA A 27 -25.67 -17.29 18.14
N THR A 28 -26.85 -17.83 18.04
CA THR A 28 -27.08 -19.12 17.39
C THR A 28 -26.87 -19.00 15.88
N ARG A 29 -26.56 -20.11 15.24
CA ARG A 29 -26.37 -20.16 13.77
C ARG A 29 -27.58 -19.63 12.99
N GLN A 30 -28.80 -19.82 13.54
CA GLN A 30 -30.03 -19.30 12.95
C GLN A 30 -30.14 -17.78 13.05
N GLU A 31 -29.76 -17.20 14.20
CA GLU A 31 -29.75 -15.75 14.39
C GLU A 31 -28.71 -15.04 13.49
N ILE A 32 -27.57 -15.65 13.30
CA ILE A 32 -26.54 -15.16 12.36
C ILE A 32 -27.07 -15.21 10.92
N GLN A 33 -27.74 -16.28 10.53
CA GLN A 33 -28.29 -16.44 9.18
C GLN A 33 -29.46 -15.46 8.94
N ALA A 34 -30.33 -15.26 9.90
CA ALA A 34 -31.40 -14.26 9.81
C ALA A 34 -30.88 -12.83 9.74
N ALA A 35 -29.80 -12.52 10.48
CA ALA A 35 -29.14 -11.22 10.40
C ALA A 35 -28.46 -10.99 9.05
N ALA A 36 -27.92 -12.04 8.42
CA ALA A 36 -27.35 -11.97 7.07
C ALA A 36 -28.41 -11.70 5.99
N GLU A 37 -29.60 -12.31 6.11
CA GLU A 37 -30.71 -12.12 5.17
C GLU A 37 -31.24 -10.68 5.14
N VAL A 38 -31.16 -9.96 6.26
CA VAL A 38 -31.50 -8.52 6.34
C VAL A 38 -30.34 -7.58 6.14
N GLY A 39 -29.16 -8.10 5.74
CA GLY A 39 -27.97 -7.30 5.45
C GLY A 39 -27.24 -6.76 6.67
N LEU A 40 -27.60 -7.19 7.89
CA LEU A 40 -26.92 -6.82 9.13
C LEU A 40 -25.63 -7.62 9.37
N TYR A 41 -25.54 -8.80 8.77
CA TYR A 41 -24.33 -9.62 8.71
C TYR A 41 -24.07 -10.02 7.26
N ALA A 42 -22.93 -9.67 6.73
CA ALA A 42 -22.48 -10.28 5.50
C ALA A 42 -22.10 -11.75 5.80
N ASN A 43 -22.54 -12.67 4.95
CA ASN A 43 -22.13 -14.08 4.99
C ASN A 43 -20.65 -14.27 4.58
N ALA A 44 -19.89 -13.18 4.54
CA ALA A 44 -18.50 -13.16 4.18
C ALA A 44 -17.62 -13.32 5.43
N GLU A 45 -16.48 -13.93 5.22
CA GLU A 45 -15.40 -14.02 6.19
C GLU A 45 -15.19 -12.67 6.87
N HIS A 46 -15.04 -12.68 8.19
CA HIS A 46 -14.65 -11.49 8.92
C HIS A 46 -13.15 -11.27 8.67
N ASP A 47 -12.87 -10.34 7.76
CA ASP A 47 -11.48 -9.92 7.51
C ASP A 47 -10.90 -9.35 8.80
N ALA A 48 -9.88 -10.00 9.32
CA ALA A 48 -9.09 -9.45 10.41
C ALA A 48 -8.11 -8.45 9.83
N CYS A 49 -8.23 -7.18 10.23
CA CYS A 49 -7.35 -6.11 9.78
C CYS A 49 -6.92 -5.26 10.97
N GLY A 50 -5.64 -4.91 11.00
CA GLY A 50 -5.05 -3.95 11.93
C GLY A 50 -4.48 -2.77 11.18
N VAL A 51 -4.84 -1.55 11.56
CA VAL A 51 -4.32 -0.32 10.98
C VAL A 51 -3.83 0.60 12.08
N GLY A 52 -2.69 1.23 11.84
CA GLY A 52 -2.14 2.26 12.72
C GLY A 52 -1.44 3.34 11.91
N PHE A 53 -1.16 4.45 12.52
CA PHE A 53 -0.40 5.51 11.88
C PHE A 53 0.51 6.22 12.88
N VAL A 54 1.58 6.82 12.38
CA VAL A 54 2.48 7.72 13.11
C VAL A 54 2.76 8.94 12.24
N ALA A 55 2.75 10.12 12.84
CA ALA A 55 3.02 11.36 12.13
C ALA A 55 3.84 12.31 13.00
N HIS A 56 4.74 13.06 12.34
CA HIS A 56 5.45 14.15 13.00
C HIS A 56 4.63 15.44 12.90
N ILE A 57 4.19 16.00 14.03
CA ILE A 57 3.28 17.17 14.08
C ILE A 57 3.82 18.37 13.30
N LYS A 58 5.15 18.56 13.27
CA LYS A 58 5.82 19.65 12.55
C LYS A 58 6.20 19.27 11.10
N GLY A 59 5.77 18.11 10.60
CA GLY A 59 6.05 17.64 9.23
C GLY A 59 7.51 17.32 8.92
N GLN A 60 8.36 17.13 9.94
CA GLN A 60 9.78 16.80 9.72
C GLN A 60 9.91 15.34 9.31
N LYS A 61 10.59 15.08 8.19
CA LYS A 61 10.92 13.74 7.74
C LYS A 61 12.01 13.14 8.63
N ALA A 62 11.80 11.92 9.11
CA ALA A 62 12.79 11.21 9.92
C ALA A 62 12.63 9.70 9.79
N HIS A 63 13.72 8.96 9.71
CA HIS A 63 13.73 7.50 9.68
C HIS A 63 13.10 6.89 10.95
N SER A 64 13.14 7.60 12.08
CA SER A 64 12.46 7.17 13.31
C SER A 64 10.94 6.96 13.13
N ILE A 65 10.28 7.75 12.25
CA ILE A 65 8.85 7.57 11.92
C ILE A 65 8.63 6.24 11.21
N VAL A 66 9.51 5.88 10.28
CA VAL A 66 9.46 4.59 9.59
C VAL A 66 9.61 3.44 10.58
N ARG A 67 10.59 3.53 11.50
CA ARG A 67 10.78 2.53 12.55
C ARG A 67 9.57 2.40 13.49
N GLN A 68 8.95 3.53 13.85
CA GLN A 68 7.72 3.53 14.64
C GLN A 68 6.55 2.90 13.87
N GLY A 69 6.45 3.14 12.57
CA GLY A 69 5.49 2.49 11.69
C GLY A 69 5.67 0.96 11.66
N LEU A 70 6.90 0.48 11.53
CA LEU A 70 7.21 -0.95 11.62
C LEU A 70 6.84 -1.51 13.00
N GLN A 71 7.14 -0.79 14.08
CA GLN A 71 6.75 -1.20 15.43
C GLN A 71 5.23 -1.30 15.60
N ILE A 72 4.45 -0.45 14.91
CA ILE A 72 2.99 -0.58 14.90
C ILE A 72 2.60 -1.93 14.29
N LEU A 73 3.18 -2.32 13.14
CA LEU A 73 2.89 -3.60 12.51
C LEU A 73 3.15 -4.78 13.45
N GLU A 74 4.28 -4.78 14.15
CA GLU A 74 4.60 -5.79 15.17
C GLU A 74 3.56 -5.80 16.30
N ASN A 75 3.16 -4.63 16.79
CA ASN A 75 2.20 -4.51 17.89
C ASN A 75 0.79 -4.99 17.55
N ILE A 76 0.41 -4.93 16.25
CA ILE A 76 -0.91 -5.34 15.77
C ILE A 76 -0.90 -6.74 15.10
N ASP A 77 0.18 -7.49 15.20
CA ASP A 77 0.32 -8.85 14.64
C ASP A 77 -0.85 -9.75 15.02
N HIS A 78 -1.33 -9.66 16.29
CA HIS A 78 -2.50 -10.37 16.79
C HIS A 78 -3.82 -10.03 16.07
N ARG A 79 -3.85 -9.03 15.20
CA ARG A 79 -4.99 -8.63 14.36
C ARG A 79 -4.91 -9.24 12.96
N GLY A 80 -3.80 -9.87 12.60
CA GLY A 80 -3.66 -10.61 11.35
C GLY A 80 -4.35 -11.98 11.42
N ALA A 81 -4.88 -12.45 10.29
CA ALA A 81 -5.36 -13.82 10.21
C ALA A 81 -4.16 -14.78 10.08
N VAL A 82 -4.20 -15.86 10.83
CA VAL A 82 -3.25 -16.95 10.72
C VAL A 82 -4.00 -18.17 10.21
N GLY A 83 -3.54 -18.72 9.08
CA GLY A 83 -4.10 -19.94 8.53
C GLY A 83 -3.76 -21.19 9.36
N ALA A 84 -4.05 -22.37 8.82
CA ALA A 84 -3.67 -23.65 9.43
C ALA A 84 -2.13 -23.82 9.49
N ASP A 85 -1.39 -23.15 8.61
CA ASP A 85 0.06 -23.09 8.62
C ASP A 85 0.51 -21.77 9.31
N PRO A 86 1.22 -21.82 10.44
CA PRO A 86 1.69 -20.61 11.13
C PRO A 86 2.64 -19.72 10.32
N LEU A 87 3.21 -20.25 9.23
CA LEU A 87 4.07 -19.51 8.31
C LEU A 87 3.28 -18.86 7.13
N MET A 88 1.96 -18.92 7.18
CA MET A 88 1.04 -18.21 6.28
C MET A 88 0.35 -17.09 7.05
N GLY A 89 0.45 -15.87 6.55
CA GLY A 89 -0.25 -14.71 7.07
C GLY A 89 -0.85 -13.87 5.94
N ASP A 90 -1.65 -12.87 6.31
CA ASP A 90 -2.31 -11.95 5.35
C ASP A 90 -1.35 -10.96 4.71
N GLY A 91 -0.14 -10.85 5.25
CA GLY A 91 0.84 -9.85 4.85
C GLY A 91 0.71 -8.55 5.65
N ALA A 92 1.70 -7.70 5.48
CA ALA A 92 1.78 -6.39 6.12
C ALA A 92 2.40 -5.38 5.14
N GLY A 93 2.10 -4.11 5.33
CA GLY A 93 2.63 -3.04 4.49
C GLY A 93 2.74 -1.72 5.23
N LEU A 94 3.60 -0.87 4.76
CA LEU A 94 3.83 0.47 5.30
C LEU A 94 3.75 1.51 4.19
N LEU A 95 2.76 2.40 4.28
CA LEU A 95 2.65 3.54 3.37
C LEU A 95 3.44 4.73 3.93
N ILE A 96 4.43 5.20 3.17
CA ILE A 96 5.27 6.34 3.55
C ILE A 96 5.33 7.39 2.45
N GLN A 97 5.75 8.59 2.79
CA GLN A 97 6.10 9.58 1.79
C GLN A 97 7.29 9.08 0.96
N ILE A 98 7.37 9.50 -0.32
CA ILE A 98 8.52 9.18 -1.17
C ILE A 98 9.82 9.51 -0.44
N PRO A 99 10.70 8.52 -0.16
CA PRO A 99 11.98 8.74 0.47
C PRO A 99 13.02 9.17 -0.59
N ASP A 100 12.93 10.43 -1.03
CA ASP A 100 13.69 10.96 -2.17
C ASP A 100 15.20 10.75 -2.08
N GLU A 101 15.81 11.06 -0.92
CA GLU A 101 17.25 10.88 -0.73
C GLU A 101 17.68 9.41 -0.91
N PHE A 102 16.90 8.49 -0.38
CA PHE A 102 17.15 7.05 -0.53
C PHE A 102 17.03 6.63 -2.01
N TYR A 103 15.97 7.03 -2.70
CA TYR A 103 15.79 6.65 -4.10
C TYR A 103 16.83 7.29 -5.01
N ARG A 104 17.23 8.51 -4.74
CA ARG A 104 18.34 9.17 -5.46
C ARG A 104 19.64 8.38 -5.33
N ALA A 105 19.99 7.96 -4.11
CA ALA A 105 21.16 7.15 -3.87
C ALA A 105 21.09 5.77 -4.55
N GLU A 106 19.92 5.13 -4.54
CA GLU A 106 19.71 3.83 -5.17
C GLU A 106 19.76 3.91 -6.71
N MET A 107 19.10 4.89 -7.31
CA MET A 107 19.05 5.04 -8.76
C MET A 107 20.38 5.53 -9.34
N ALA A 108 21.14 6.32 -8.60
CA ALA A 108 22.49 6.73 -8.98
C ALA A 108 23.44 5.53 -9.15
N LYS A 109 23.26 4.42 -8.42
CA LYS A 109 24.03 3.18 -8.61
C LYS A 109 23.82 2.57 -10.00
N GLN A 110 22.71 2.88 -10.64
CA GLN A 110 22.34 2.44 -11.99
C GLN A 110 22.62 3.53 -13.06
N GLY A 111 23.24 4.65 -12.68
CA GLY A 111 23.50 5.78 -13.57
C GLY A 111 22.26 6.62 -13.89
N VAL A 112 21.18 6.48 -13.12
CA VAL A 112 19.95 7.24 -13.32
C VAL A 112 19.89 8.41 -12.35
N GLU A 113 19.81 9.62 -12.89
CA GLU A 113 19.58 10.84 -12.13
C GLU A 113 18.07 11.13 -12.04
N LEU A 114 17.54 11.20 -10.80
CA LEU A 114 16.13 11.50 -10.59
C LEU A 114 15.85 13.00 -10.67
N PRO A 115 14.74 13.42 -11.29
CA PRO A 115 14.27 14.81 -11.24
C PRO A 115 14.02 15.29 -9.81
N PRO A 116 13.76 16.60 -9.59
CA PRO A 116 13.37 17.11 -8.28
C PRO A 116 12.15 16.38 -7.68
N PRO A 117 12.02 16.34 -6.34
CA PRO A 117 10.84 15.80 -5.67
C PRO A 117 9.54 16.39 -6.20
N GLY A 118 8.54 15.54 -6.48
CA GLY A 118 7.27 15.92 -7.09
C GLY A 118 7.29 15.98 -8.62
N GLU A 119 8.47 15.86 -9.26
CA GLU A 119 8.60 15.77 -10.72
C GLU A 119 8.82 14.33 -11.21
N TYR A 120 8.81 13.37 -10.31
CA TYR A 120 8.77 11.95 -10.64
C TYR A 120 7.83 11.22 -9.70
N GLY A 121 7.33 10.09 -10.16
CA GLY A 121 6.55 9.15 -9.37
C GLY A 121 7.24 7.79 -9.29
N VAL A 122 6.86 7.03 -8.27
CA VAL A 122 7.32 5.65 -8.08
C VAL A 122 6.13 4.72 -8.02
N GLY A 123 6.18 3.63 -8.79
CA GLY A 123 5.21 2.54 -8.71
C GLY A 123 5.82 1.32 -8.04
N MET A 124 5.16 0.77 -7.02
CA MET A 124 5.45 -0.56 -6.50
C MET A 124 4.68 -1.58 -7.32
N ILE A 125 5.34 -2.60 -7.85
CA ILE A 125 4.74 -3.56 -8.76
C ILE A 125 5.11 -4.97 -8.35
N PHE A 126 4.10 -5.80 -8.16
CA PHE A 126 4.23 -7.24 -8.02
C PHE A 126 4.07 -7.88 -9.40
N LEU A 127 5.01 -8.71 -9.76
CA LEU A 127 5.17 -9.26 -11.10
C LEU A 127 5.25 -10.80 -11.06
N PRO A 128 4.81 -11.48 -12.13
CA PRO A 128 4.95 -12.91 -12.25
C PRO A 128 6.40 -13.39 -12.12
N LYS A 129 6.61 -14.53 -11.46
CA LYS A 129 7.91 -15.21 -11.45
C LYS A 129 8.33 -15.68 -12.83
N GLU A 130 7.37 -16.11 -13.63
CA GLU A 130 7.61 -16.59 -14.98
C GLU A 130 8.12 -15.44 -15.86
N SER A 131 9.27 -15.64 -16.49
CA SER A 131 10.05 -14.58 -17.15
C SER A 131 9.30 -13.95 -18.33
N ALA A 132 8.62 -14.75 -19.16
CA ALA A 132 7.93 -14.22 -20.33
C ALA A 132 6.71 -13.37 -19.95
N SER A 133 5.90 -13.85 -18.99
CA SER A 133 4.77 -13.08 -18.45
C SER A 133 5.24 -11.80 -17.75
N ARG A 134 6.35 -11.88 -16.98
CA ARG A 134 6.93 -10.70 -16.34
C ARG A 134 7.37 -9.65 -17.35
N GLN A 135 8.12 -10.04 -18.38
CA GLN A 135 8.56 -9.13 -19.43
C GLN A 135 7.39 -8.50 -20.19
N ALA A 136 6.33 -9.27 -20.45
CA ALA A 136 5.12 -8.74 -21.07
C ALA A 136 4.45 -7.69 -20.19
N CYS A 137 4.35 -7.91 -18.88
CA CYS A 137 3.81 -6.94 -17.93
C CYS A 137 4.66 -5.65 -17.88
N GLU A 138 5.99 -5.78 -17.83
CA GLU A 138 6.92 -4.65 -17.84
C GLU A 138 6.77 -3.83 -19.13
N GLN A 139 6.72 -4.48 -20.29
CA GLN A 139 6.55 -3.83 -21.58
C GLN A 139 5.21 -3.07 -21.68
N GLU A 140 4.11 -3.64 -21.17
CA GLU A 140 2.82 -2.95 -21.17
C GLU A 140 2.82 -1.74 -20.22
N MET A 141 3.50 -1.84 -19.08
CA MET A 141 3.70 -0.68 -18.20
C MET A 141 4.50 0.42 -18.91
N GLU A 142 5.59 0.08 -19.56
CA GLU A 142 6.41 1.05 -20.31
C GLU A 142 5.65 1.68 -21.47
N ARG A 143 4.82 0.89 -22.19
CA ARG A 143 3.94 1.42 -23.24
C ARG A 143 2.93 2.42 -22.68
N ALA A 144 2.32 2.10 -21.54
CA ALA A 144 1.36 2.99 -20.89
C ALA A 144 2.01 4.31 -20.44
N ILE A 145 3.23 4.25 -19.88
CA ILE A 145 4.00 5.44 -19.50
C ILE A 145 4.25 6.33 -20.73
N LYS A 146 4.72 5.73 -21.80
CA LYS A 146 4.99 6.45 -23.05
C LYS A 146 3.72 7.01 -23.69
N ALA A 147 2.65 6.25 -23.72
CA ALA A 147 1.36 6.67 -24.31
C ALA A 147 0.76 7.87 -23.57
N GLU A 148 0.99 7.98 -22.25
CA GLU A 148 0.56 9.11 -21.44
C GLU A 148 1.55 10.30 -21.46
N GLY A 149 2.58 10.24 -22.33
CA GLY A 149 3.55 11.31 -22.50
C GLY A 149 4.52 11.47 -21.34
N GLN A 150 4.67 10.44 -20.49
CA GLN A 150 5.59 10.45 -19.38
C GLN A 150 6.93 9.76 -19.75
N VAL A 151 7.94 9.94 -18.90
CA VAL A 151 9.30 9.45 -19.14
C VAL A 151 9.59 8.26 -18.23
N LEU A 152 9.92 7.11 -18.80
CA LEU A 152 10.47 6.00 -18.02
C LEU A 152 11.90 6.38 -17.59
N LEU A 153 12.14 6.50 -16.29
CA LEU A 153 13.47 6.76 -15.73
C LEU A 153 14.26 5.47 -15.48
N GLY A 154 13.57 4.41 -15.06
CA GLY A 154 14.18 3.12 -14.84
C GLY A 154 13.36 2.20 -13.93
N TRP A 155 13.92 1.02 -13.70
CA TRP A 155 13.39 -0.01 -12.82
C TRP A 155 14.38 -0.32 -11.71
N ARG A 156 13.87 -0.65 -10.53
CA ARG A 156 14.64 -1.10 -9.38
C ARG A 156 14.07 -2.39 -8.85
N ASP A 157 14.91 -3.40 -8.65
CA ASP A 157 14.48 -4.60 -7.93
C ASP A 157 14.39 -4.29 -6.44
N VAL A 158 13.28 -4.69 -5.81
CA VAL A 158 13.11 -4.56 -4.37
C VAL A 158 13.84 -5.71 -3.70
N PRO A 159 14.79 -5.45 -2.78
CA PRO A 159 15.45 -6.51 -2.06
C PRO A 159 14.46 -7.26 -1.17
N VAL A 160 14.50 -8.58 -1.25
CA VAL A 160 13.71 -9.50 -0.42
C VAL A 160 14.62 -10.43 0.34
N ASP A 161 14.31 -10.69 1.60
CA ASP A 161 15.01 -11.69 2.40
C ASP A 161 14.43 -13.08 2.10
N ARG A 162 15.21 -13.87 1.37
CA ARG A 162 14.82 -15.23 0.96
C ARG A 162 15.09 -16.29 2.03
N ASP A 163 15.83 -15.94 3.06
CA ASP A 163 16.20 -16.87 4.14
C ASP A 163 15.16 -16.90 5.26
N MET A 164 14.22 -15.95 5.24
CA MET A 164 13.10 -15.93 6.18
C MET A 164 12.25 -17.21 6.07
N PRO A 165 11.90 -17.83 7.20
CA PRO A 165 10.96 -18.94 7.22
C PRO A 165 9.63 -18.56 6.56
N MET A 166 9.18 -19.37 5.62
CA MET A 166 7.97 -19.13 4.86
C MET A 166 7.33 -20.46 4.46
N SER A 167 6.01 -20.53 4.47
CA SER A 167 5.29 -21.69 3.96
C SER A 167 5.70 -22.01 2.52
N PRO A 168 5.89 -23.29 2.15
CA PRO A 168 6.15 -23.68 0.77
C PRO A 168 5.09 -23.18 -0.22
N LEU A 169 3.82 -23.15 0.19
CA LEU A 169 2.72 -22.62 -0.66
C LEU A 169 2.87 -21.12 -0.91
N VAL A 170 3.25 -20.36 0.11
CA VAL A 170 3.53 -18.91 -0.04
C VAL A 170 4.77 -18.69 -0.89
N ARG A 171 5.81 -19.48 -0.70
CA ARG A 171 7.05 -19.44 -1.51
C ARG A 171 6.78 -19.71 -3.00
N GLU A 172 5.85 -20.59 -3.29
CA GLU A 172 5.42 -20.86 -4.67
C GLU A 172 4.79 -19.62 -5.31
N LYS A 173 3.97 -18.89 -4.55
CA LYS A 173 3.20 -17.71 -5.02
C LYS A 173 3.91 -16.38 -4.82
N GLU A 174 5.09 -16.38 -4.19
CA GLU A 174 5.89 -15.16 -3.98
C GLU A 174 6.10 -14.42 -5.32
N PRO A 175 5.72 -13.14 -5.44
CA PRO A 175 5.94 -12.39 -6.67
C PRO A 175 7.39 -11.90 -6.80
N VAL A 176 7.77 -11.50 -8.00
CA VAL A 176 8.93 -10.61 -8.18
C VAL A 176 8.47 -9.18 -7.89
N ILE A 177 9.15 -8.50 -6.99
CA ILE A 177 8.79 -7.14 -6.57
C ILE A 177 9.75 -6.14 -7.21
N ARG A 178 9.22 -5.19 -7.99
CA ARG A 178 10.01 -4.14 -8.63
C ARG A 178 9.37 -2.77 -8.42
N GLN A 179 10.20 -1.75 -8.46
CA GLN A 179 9.78 -0.36 -8.50
C GLN A 179 10.05 0.23 -9.87
N VAL A 180 9.06 0.92 -10.44
CA VAL A 180 9.21 1.70 -11.66
C VAL A 180 9.29 3.18 -11.32
N PHE A 181 10.24 3.88 -11.91
CA PHE A 181 10.45 5.32 -11.73
C PHE A 181 10.01 6.04 -13.00
N ILE A 182 9.09 7.00 -12.84
CA ILE A 182 8.40 7.69 -13.93
C ILE A 182 8.61 9.18 -13.78
N GLY A 183 9.34 9.78 -14.70
CA GLY A 183 9.55 11.23 -14.76
C GLY A 183 8.37 11.95 -15.39
N ARG A 184 8.19 13.19 -14.98
CA ARG A 184 7.21 14.10 -15.52
C ARG A 184 7.49 14.42 -16.98
N GLY A 185 6.49 14.31 -17.85
CA GLY A 185 6.56 14.78 -19.23
C GLY A 185 6.50 16.32 -19.35
N HIS A 186 6.90 16.84 -20.50
CA HIS A 186 7.01 18.29 -20.73
C HIS A 186 5.66 19.04 -20.64
N ASP A 187 4.56 18.35 -20.92
CA ASP A 187 3.22 18.96 -20.95
C ASP A 187 2.57 19.12 -19.57
N ILE A 188 3.25 18.66 -18.51
CA ILE A 188 2.73 18.71 -17.15
C ILE A 188 3.40 19.81 -16.35
N LEU A 189 2.62 20.84 -16.00
CA LEU A 189 3.11 22.03 -15.32
C LEU A 189 2.88 22.02 -13.80
N VAL A 190 2.00 21.14 -13.31
CA VAL A 190 1.62 21.11 -11.89
C VAL A 190 1.70 19.68 -11.32
N PRO A 191 2.14 19.50 -10.04
CA PRO A 191 2.31 18.17 -9.43
C PRO A 191 1.04 17.31 -9.43
N ASP A 192 -0.13 17.92 -9.21
CA ASP A 192 -1.42 17.21 -9.23
C ASP A 192 -1.78 16.61 -10.59
N ALA A 193 -1.26 17.19 -11.67
CA ALA A 193 -1.44 16.64 -13.01
C ALA A 193 -0.59 15.37 -13.20
N LEU A 194 0.62 15.33 -12.65
CA LEU A 194 1.44 14.11 -12.64
C LEU A 194 0.74 12.99 -11.86
N GLU A 195 0.19 13.28 -10.69
CA GLU A 195 -0.52 12.29 -9.87
C GLU A 195 -1.69 11.66 -10.65
N ARG A 196 -2.49 12.48 -11.36
CA ARG A 196 -3.56 11.98 -12.22
C ARG A 196 -3.03 11.13 -13.38
N LYS A 197 -1.91 11.50 -13.99
CA LYS A 197 -1.27 10.72 -15.06
C LYS A 197 -0.78 9.37 -14.55
N LEU A 198 -0.16 9.33 -13.38
CA LEU A 198 0.27 8.07 -12.74
C LEU A 198 -0.92 7.14 -12.48
N PHE A 199 -2.05 7.68 -12.02
CA PHE A 199 -3.28 6.91 -11.88
C PHE A 199 -3.76 6.33 -13.22
N VAL A 200 -3.79 7.12 -14.29
CA VAL A 200 -4.20 6.67 -15.63
C VAL A 200 -3.25 5.58 -16.13
N ILE A 201 -1.94 5.79 -16.05
CA ILE A 201 -0.91 4.81 -16.42
C ILE A 201 -1.15 3.48 -15.71
N ARG A 202 -1.30 3.52 -14.38
CA ARG A 202 -1.58 2.33 -13.56
C ARG A 202 -2.81 1.58 -14.06
N LYS A 203 -3.93 2.28 -14.28
CA LYS A 203 -5.19 1.67 -14.70
C LYS A 203 -5.12 1.13 -16.13
N THR A 204 -4.54 1.88 -17.05
CA THR A 204 -4.39 1.47 -18.45
C THR A 204 -3.49 0.25 -18.58
N ALA A 205 -2.32 0.25 -17.92
CA ALA A 205 -1.43 -0.90 -17.91
C ALA A 205 -2.12 -2.14 -17.32
N SER A 206 -2.77 -2.01 -16.15
CA SER A 206 -3.46 -3.13 -15.51
C SER A 206 -4.57 -3.70 -16.38
N SER A 207 -5.41 -2.86 -16.98
CA SER A 207 -6.48 -3.30 -17.90
C SER A 207 -5.92 -4.00 -19.13
N LYS A 208 -4.83 -3.47 -19.69
CA LYS A 208 -4.18 -4.06 -20.87
C LYS A 208 -3.58 -5.43 -20.55
N ILE A 209 -2.85 -5.54 -19.45
CA ILE A 209 -2.23 -6.80 -19.00
C ILE A 209 -3.30 -7.87 -18.76
N GLN A 210 -4.41 -7.52 -18.12
CA GLN A 210 -5.54 -8.45 -17.95
C GLN A 210 -6.09 -8.94 -19.30
N SER A 211 -6.17 -8.06 -20.30
CA SER A 211 -6.67 -8.43 -21.65
C SER A 211 -5.72 -9.34 -22.44
N LEU A 212 -4.44 -9.43 -22.05
CA LEU A 212 -3.47 -10.32 -22.71
C LEU A 212 -3.67 -11.80 -22.37
N ASN A 213 -4.46 -12.11 -21.33
CA ASN A 213 -4.71 -13.48 -20.87
C ASN A 213 -3.41 -14.28 -20.67
N LEU A 214 -2.39 -13.63 -20.08
CA LEU A 214 -1.12 -14.28 -19.76
C LEU A 214 -1.34 -15.43 -18.77
N THR A 215 -0.59 -16.51 -18.89
CA THR A 215 -0.69 -17.68 -17.99
C THR A 215 -0.56 -17.28 -16.51
N HIS A 216 0.29 -16.32 -16.21
CA HIS A 216 0.53 -15.79 -14.87
C HIS A 216 0.11 -14.32 -14.70
N GLY A 217 -0.78 -13.83 -15.58
CA GLY A 217 -1.20 -12.43 -15.57
C GLY A 217 -1.95 -12.00 -14.30
N SER A 218 -2.60 -12.95 -13.62
CA SER A 218 -3.27 -12.71 -12.33
C SER A 218 -2.32 -12.38 -11.17
N GLU A 219 -1.03 -12.69 -11.31
CA GLU A 219 0.00 -12.36 -10.32
C GLU A 219 0.47 -10.90 -10.42
N TYR A 220 0.10 -10.20 -11.49
CA TYR A 220 0.41 -8.78 -11.66
C TYR A 220 -0.48 -7.91 -10.79
N TYR A 221 0.14 -7.10 -9.95
CA TYR A 221 -0.56 -6.15 -9.08
C TYR A 221 0.27 -4.90 -8.81
N VAL A 222 -0.37 -3.73 -8.78
CA VAL A 222 0.25 -2.44 -8.45
C VAL A 222 -0.41 -1.86 -7.20
N PRO A 223 0.11 -2.11 -6.01
CA PRO A 223 -0.46 -1.57 -4.77
C PRO A 223 -0.39 -0.05 -4.70
N SER A 224 0.71 0.55 -5.14
CA SER A 224 0.85 2.00 -5.16
C SER A 224 1.59 2.51 -6.40
N MET A 225 1.22 3.70 -6.88
CA MET A 225 1.92 4.45 -7.91
C MET A 225 1.60 5.94 -7.70
N SER A 226 2.57 6.72 -7.23
CA SER A 226 2.35 8.10 -6.81
C SER A 226 3.66 8.90 -6.87
N CYS A 227 3.55 10.22 -7.00
CA CYS A 227 4.66 11.14 -6.81
C CYS A 227 4.77 11.65 -5.36
N ARG A 228 3.89 11.18 -4.45
CA ARG A 228 3.81 11.63 -3.04
C ARG A 228 4.15 10.54 -2.06
N THR A 229 3.62 9.34 -2.27
CA THR A 229 3.73 8.22 -1.33
C THR A 229 4.08 6.93 -2.03
N ILE A 230 4.58 5.95 -1.26
CA ILE A 230 4.88 4.59 -1.70
C ILE A 230 4.55 3.59 -0.59
N ILE A 231 4.05 2.42 -0.94
CA ILE A 231 3.93 1.24 -0.07
C ILE A 231 5.21 0.44 -0.12
#